data_190236f14920391d74302eef57568bcf
#
_entry.id   190236f14920391d74302eef57568bcf
#
_cell.length_a   1.000
_cell.length_b   1.000
_cell.length_c   1.000
_cell.angle_alpha   90.00
_cell.angle_beta   90.00
_cell.angle_gamma   90.00
#
_symmetry.space_group_name_H-M   'P 1'
#
loop_
_entity.id
_entity.type
_entity.pdbx_description
1 polymer ?
#
loop_
_entity_poly.entity_id
_entity_poly.type
_entity_poly.pdbx_seq_one_letter_code
_entity_poly.pdbx_strand_id
1 'polypeptide(L)'
;PLQQLNKLSDETPVLIDLKPTGDHYMEDLFKAGGLGVVLRELKPLLNLECLSVTGETLNERLQSEAAYVNREVVRSFDQPIQKMGGLVSLFGSLAPGGAILKRSAADPTLFESEGKAVVFKSLEDLANRIDDPDLEVEAHDILVLQNAGPMSDAAMPEAGYLPIPKKLAQSGVKDMIRISDARMSGTAYGTIVLHVTPEAAVGGPLSLVKNGDKIKISVKNRSIDLLVDEAELDN
;
A
#
# COMPACT_ATOMS: atom_id res chain seq x y z
N PRO A 1 -11.09 -10.30 8.56
CA PRO A 1 -9.82 -10.86 8.12
C PRO A 1 -9.30 -10.14 6.86
N LEU A 2 -7.98 -10.05 6.68
CA LEU A 2 -7.36 -9.35 5.53
C LEU A 2 -7.74 -9.96 4.18
N GLN A 3 -8.03 -11.26 4.12
CA GLN A 3 -8.53 -11.90 2.90
C GLN A 3 -9.86 -11.29 2.42
N GLN A 4 -10.72 -10.88 3.35
CA GLN A 4 -11.97 -10.19 3.00
C GLN A 4 -11.69 -8.79 2.43
N LEU A 5 -10.65 -8.10 2.92
CA LEU A 5 -10.21 -6.83 2.34
C LEU A 5 -9.85 -6.99 0.86
N ASN A 6 -9.13 -8.06 0.52
CA ASN A 6 -8.80 -8.36 -0.88
C ASN A 6 -10.05 -8.51 -1.76
N LYS A 7 -11.05 -9.27 -1.29
CA LYS A 7 -12.31 -9.44 -2.01
C LYS A 7 -13.01 -8.09 -2.22
N LEU A 8 -13.19 -7.32 -1.15
CA LEU A 8 -13.83 -6.00 -1.24
C LEU A 8 -13.06 -5.04 -2.15
N SER A 9 -11.73 -5.04 -2.06
CA SER A 9 -10.89 -4.19 -2.91
C SER A 9 -10.99 -4.59 -4.39
N ASP A 10 -11.07 -5.87 -4.72
CA ASP A 10 -11.19 -6.30 -6.12
C ASP A 10 -12.56 -5.97 -6.73
N GLU A 11 -13.61 -5.99 -5.90
CA GLU A 11 -14.99 -5.70 -6.32
C GLU A 11 -15.29 -4.18 -6.36
N THR A 12 -14.48 -3.35 -5.67
CA THR A 12 -14.71 -1.90 -5.55
C THR A 12 -13.77 -1.12 -6.46
N PRO A 13 -14.28 -0.49 -7.52
CA PRO A 13 -13.43 0.27 -8.45
C PRO A 13 -12.88 1.56 -7.82
N VAL A 14 -11.79 2.08 -8.38
CA VAL A 14 -11.28 3.42 -8.06
C VAL A 14 -12.05 4.44 -8.90
N LEU A 15 -12.85 5.26 -8.23
CA LEU A 15 -13.71 6.25 -8.87
C LEU A 15 -13.22 7.69 -8.70
N ILE A 16 -12.39 7.96 -7.70
CA ILE A 16 -12.05 9.31 -7.28
C ILE A 16 -10.64 9.64 -7.71
N ASP A 17 -10.49 10.71 -8.49
CA ASP A 17 -9.21 11.26 -8.93
C ASP A 17 -8.73 12.28 -7.89
N LEU A 18 -7.97 11.80 -6.89
CA LEU A 18 -7.40 12.63 -5.82
C LEU A 18 -5.93 12.33 -5.60
N LYS A 19 -5.16 13.36 -5.27
CA LYS A 19 -3.78 13.20 -4.83
C LYS A 19 -3.68 12.26 -3.63
N PRO A 20 -2.60 11.45 -3.54
CA PRO A 20 -1.37 11.48 -4.33
C PRO A 20 -1.43 10.69 -5.65
N THR A 21 -2.49 9.95 -5.93
CA THR A 21 -2.60 9.04 -7.09
C THR A 21 -3.32 9.68 -8.28
N GLY A 22 -3.99 10.79 -8.07
CA GLY A 22 -4.67 11.61 -9.07
C GLY A 22 -4.22 13.07 -9.01
N ASP A 23 -4.94 13.93 -9.71
CA ASP A 23 -4.54 15.33 -9.92
C ASP A 23 -5.26 16.33 -9.01
N HIS A 24 -6.42 15.95 -8.45
CA HIS A 24 -7.30 16.84 -7.69
C HIS A 24 -7.07 16.77 -6.18
N TYR A 25 -7.66 17.73 -5.44
CA TYR A 25 -7.61 17.82 -3.98
C TYR A 25 -8.99 17.52 -3.34
N MET A 26 -9.03 17.38 -2.02
CA MET A 26 -10.28 17.13 -1.28
C MET A 26 -11.32 18.25 -1.47
N GLU A 27 -10.88 19.49 -1.69
CA GLU A 27 -11.76 20.62 -2.01
C GLU A 27 -12.47 20.42 -3.36
N ASP A 28 -11.77 19.85 -4.33
CA ASP A 28 -12.35 19.55 -5.66
C ASP A 28 -13.39 18.44 -5.54
N LEU A 29 -13.14 17.42 -4.71
CA LEU A 29 -14.14 16.38 -4.41
C LEU A 29 -15.39 16.99 -3.77
N PHE A 30 -15.23 17.90 -2.80
CA PHE A 30 -16.36 18.58 -2.18
C PHE A 30 -17.18 19.35 -3.22
N LYS A 31 -16.52 20.12 -4.09
CA LYS A 31 -17.17 20.88 -5.19
C LYS A 31 -17.79 19.97 -6.26
N ALA A 32 -17.25 18.77 -6.44
CA ALA A 32 -17.77 17.78 -7.39
C ALA A 32 -19.03 17.04 -6.90
N GLY A 33 -19.51 17.35 -5.70
CA GLY A 33 -20.69 16.74 -5.07
C GLY A 33 -20.39 15.86 -3.85
N GLY A 34 -19.12 15.76 -3.47
CA GLY A 34 -18.70 15.14 -2.20
C GLY A 34 -18.99 13.64 -2.10
N LEU A 35 -19.07 13.17 -0.85
CA LEU A 35 -19.29 11.76 -0.54
C LEU A 35 -20.62 11.23 -1.08
N GLY A 36 -21.67 12.06 -1.14
CA GLY A 36 -22.98 11.63 -1.63
C GLY A 36 -22.95 11.14 -3.09
N VAL A 37 -22.15 11.79 -3.95
CA VAL A 37 -21.97 11.34 -5.33
C VAL A 37 -21.22 10.01 -5.38
N VAL A 38 -20.15 9.85 -4.59
CA VAL A 38 -19.38 8.62 -4.54
C VAL A 38 -20.26 7.43 -4.12
N LEU A 39 -21.08 7.62 -3.08
CA LEU A 39 -22.00 6.59 -2.60
C LEU A 39 -23.07 6.24 -3.64
N ARG A 40 -23.56 7.22 -4.41
CA ARG A 40 -24.48 6.95 -5.51
C ARG A 40 -23.85 6.13 -6.63
N GLU A 41 -22.63 6.42 -7.01
CA GLU A 41 -21.89 5.60 -7.99
C GLU A 41 -21.64 4.18 -7.48
N LEU A 42 -21.35 4.01 -6.19
CA LEU A 42 -21.14 2.71 -5.56
C LEU A 42 -22.44 1.98 -5.18
N LYS A 43 -23.61 2.55 -5.45
CA LYS A 43 -24.91 1.99 -5.09
C LYS A 43 -25.07 0.49 -5.41
N PRO A 44 -24.59 -0.04 -6.55
CA PRO A 44 -24.67 -1.47 -6.86
C PRO A 44 -23.94 -2.40 -5.87
N LEU A 45 -22.98 -1.87 -5.12
CA LEU A 45 -22.15 -2.63 -4.17
C LEU A 45 -22.56 -2.43 -2.72
N LEU A 46 -23.51 -1.51 -2.42
CA LEU A 46 -23.86 -1.11 -1.06
C LEU A 46 -25.11 -1.85 -0.56
N ASN A 47 -25.14 -2.11 0.75
CA ASN A 47 -26.36 -2.53 1.43
C ASN A 47 -27.25 -1.30 1.70
N LEU A 48 -28.22 -1.08 0.82
CA LEU A 48 -29.04 0.11 0.80
C LEU A 48 -30.06 0.19 1.93
N GLU A 49 -30.38 -0.96 2.54
CA GLU A 49 -31.37 -1.06 3.63
C GLU A 49 -30.75 -0.80 5.03
N CYS A 50 -29.43 -0.58 5.10
CA CYS A 50 -28.78 -0.21 6.36
C CYS A 50 -29.28 1.14 6.85
N LEU A 51 -29.68 1.19 8.13
CA LEU A 51 -30.05 2.44 8.81
C LEU A 51 -28.82 3.29 9.11
N SER A 52 -28.92 4.57 8.86
CA SER A 52 -27.94 5.57 9.27
C SER A 52 -28.25 6.08 10.69
N VAL A 53 -27.35 6.88 11.26
CA VAL A 53 -27.56 7.51 12.58
C VAL A 53 -28.75 8.49 12.63
N THR A 54 -29.25 8.93 11.47
CA THR A 54 -30.44 9.79 11.35
C THR A 54 -31.76 9.01 11.35
N GLY A 55 -31.71 7.66 11.37
CA GLY A 55 -32.87 6.80 11.29
C GLY A 55 -33.39 6.54 9.87
N GLU A 56 -32.76 7.13 8.86
CA GLU A 56 -33.07 6.88 7.44
C GLU A 56 -32.25 5.69 6.93
N THR A 57 -32.77 4.95 5.97
CA THR A 57 -31.97 3.98 5.21
C THR A 57 -30.96 4.70 4.32
N LEU A 58 -29.90 4.00 3.95
CA LEU A 58 -28.94 4.53 2.99
C LEU A 58 -29.60 4.87 1.64
N ASN A 59 -30.59 4.07 1.22
CA ASN A 59 -31.34 4.31 -0.01
C ASN A 59 -32.11 5.63 0.04
N GLU A 60 -32.87 5.87 1.11
CA GLU A 60 -33.64 7.12 1.32
C GLU A 60 -32.69 8.33 1.28
N ARG A 61 -31.58 8.25 1.99
CA ARG A 61 -30.58 9.31 2.03
C ARG A 61 -29.97 9.62 0.66
N LEU A 62 -29.70 8.60 -0.16
CA LEU A 62 -29.14 8.79 -1.51
C LEU A 62 -30.14 9.29 -2.54
N GLN A 63 -31.46 9.24 -2.27
CA GLN A 63 -32.50 9.78 -3.13
C GLN A 63 -32.72 11.29 -2.96
N SER A 64 -32.41 11.84 -1.78
CA SER A 64 -32.79 13.21 -1.39
C SER A 64 -31.98 14.33 -2.05
N GLU A 65 -30.92 14.03 -2.80
CA GLU A 65 -30.05 15.03 -3.37
C GLU A 65 -29.94 14.91 -4.90
N ALA A 66 -30.38 15.96 -5.60
CA ALA A 66 -30.04 16.16 -7.01
C ALA A 66 -28.56 16.55 -7.09
N ALA A 67 -27.73 15.65 -7.60
CA ALA A 67 -26.29 15.85 -7.52
C ALA A 67 -25.72 16.46 -8.78
N TYR A 68 -25.13 17.63 -8.62
CA TYR A 68 -24.06 18.04 -9.51
C TYR A 68 -22.89 17.07 -9.38
N VAL A 69 -22.35 16.61 -10.50
CA VAL A 69 -21.19 15.72 -10.54
C VAL A 69 -20.16 16.30 -11.50
N ASN A 70 -18.96 16.57 -11.00
CA ASN A 70 -17.82 16.76 -11.87
C ASN A 70 -17.17 15.40 -12.18
N ARG A 71 -17.30 14.95 -13.44
CA ARG A 71 -16.81 13.65 -13.90
C ARG A 71 -15.28 13.57 -14.08
N GLU A 72 -14.58 14.70 -14.05
CA GLU A 72 -13.12 14.71 -14.01
C GLU A 72 -12.61 14.26 -12.64
N VAL A 73 -13.34 14.60 -11.55
CA VAL A 73 -12.99 14.28 -10.18
C VAL A 73 -13.60 12.94 -9.71
N VAL A 74 -14.90 12.72 -10.04
CA VAL A 74 -15.61 11.48 -9.64
C VAL A 74 -16.10 10.78 -10.89
N ARG A 75 -15.44 9.66 -11.25
CA ARG A 75 -15.82 8.82 -12.38
C ARG A 75 -17.12 8.08 -12.10
N SER A 76 -17.79 7.66 -13.17
CA SER A 76 -18.94 6.75 -13.02
C SER A 76 -18.49 5.33 -12.69
N PHE A 77 -19.39 4.55 -12.12
CA PHE A 77 -19.16 3.13 -11.82
C PHE A 77 -18.77 2.34 -13.08
N ASP A 78 -19.38 2.66 -14.23
CA ASP A 78 -19.13 1.98 -15.49
C ASP A 78 -17.83 2.42 -16.19
N GLN A 79 -17.28 3.57 -15.81
CA GLN A 79 -16.04 4.14 -16.37
C GLN A 79 -15.08 4.56 -15.26
N PRO A 80 -14.63 3.62 -14.43
CA PRO A 80 -13.73 3.91 -13.30
C PRO A 80 -12.32 4.28 -13.78
N ILE A 81 -11.54 4.91 -12.92
CA ILE A 81 -10.10 5.14 -13.12
C ILE A 81 -9.36 3.80 -13.16
N GLN A 82 -9.70 2.92 -12.23
CA GLN A 82 -9.19 1.54 -12.17
C GLN A 82 -10.36 0.60 -11.82
N LYS A 83 -10.39 -0.57 -12.45
CA LYS A 83 -11.45 -1.56 -12.22
C LYS A 83 -11.40 -2.21 -10.85
N MET A 84 -10.23 -2.27 -10.22
CA MET A 84 -10.01 -2.85 -8.91
C MET A 84 -9.52 -1.77 -7.94
N GLY A 85 -9.86 -1.90 -6.67
CA GLY A 85 -9.52 -0.95 -5.61
C GLY A 85 -8.02 -0.85 -5.34
N GLY A 86 -7.65 0.20 -4.61
CA GLY A 86 -6.26 0.62 -4.44
C GLY A 86 -5.44 -0.18 -3.43
N LEU A 87 -6.03 -1.07 -2.63
CA LEU A 87 -5.32 -1.83 -1.60
C LEU A 87 -5.31 -3.32 -1.92
N VAL A 88 -4.21 -3.99 -1.61
CA VAL A 88 -4.08 -5.44 -1.65
C VAL A 88 -3.32 -5.96 -0.44
N SER A 89 -3.81 -7.04 0.17
CA SER A 89 -3.10 -7.76 1.22
C SER A 89 -2.28 -8.89 0.60
N LEU A 90 -1.02 -8.98 0.98
CA LEU A 90 -0.07 -10.01 0.57
C LEU A 90 0.21 -10.94 1.75
N PHE A 91 0.43 -12.23 1.47
CA PHE A 91 0.74 -13.25 2.45
C PHE A 91 1.90 -14.12 1.93
N GLY A 92 2.61 -14.80 2.80
CA GLY A 92 3.70 -15.68 2.42
C GLY A 92 4.71 -15.88 3.54
N SER A 93 5.84 -16.51 3.22
CA SER A 93 6.87 -16.79 4.23
C SER A 93 7.43 -15.53 4.87
N LEU A 94 7.47 -14.39 4.16
CA LEU A 94 7.91 -13.12 4.73
C LEU A 94 6.83 -12.43 5.59
N ALA A 95 5.55 -12.65 5.31
CA ALA A 95 4.44 -12.01 6.00
C ALA A 95 3.29 -13.00 6.25
N PRO A 96 3.47 -14.01 7.13
CA PRO A 96 2.44 -15.01 7.38
C PRO A 96 1.16 -14.43 8.01
N GLY A 97 1.25 -13.35 8.76
CA GLY A 97 0.11 -12.59 9.28
C GLY A 97 -0.46 -11.58 8.28
N GLY A 98 0.21 -11.37 7.17
CA GLY A 98 -0.15 -10.46 6.10
C GLY A 98 0.66 -9.16 6.06
N ALA A 99 0.62 -8.50 4.93
CA ALA A 99 1.16 -7.18 4.67
C ALA A 99 0.25 -6.42 3.69
N ILE A 100 0.39 -5.12 3.58
CA ILE A 100 -0.48 -4.27 2.74
C ILE A 100 0.36 -3.55 1.68
N LEU A 101 -0.08 -3.65 0.44
CA LEU A 101 0.40 -2.85 -0.67
C LEU A 101 -0.70 -1.90 -1.16
N LYS A 102 -0.37 -0.61 -1.33
CA LYS A 102 -1.26 0.36 -1.99
C LYS A 102 -1.00 0.33 -3.51
N ARG A 103 -1.63 -0.62 -4.21
CA ARG A 103 -1.42 -0.80 -5.66
C ARG A 103 -1.80 0.41 -6.51
N SER A 104 -2.73 1.25 -6.06
CA SER A 104 -3.08 2.48 -6.78
C SER A 104 -1.97 3.54 -6.80
N ALA A 105 -0.97 3.43 -5.92
CA ALA A 105 0.17 4.33 -5.83
C ALA A 105 1.49 3.68 -6.28
N ALA A 106 1.46 2.43 -6.68
CA ALA A 106 2.61 1.61 -7.02
C ALA A 106 2.80 1.51 -8.54
N ASP A 107 4.02 1.21 -8.97
CA ASP A 107 4.32 0.90 -10.36
C ASP A 107 3.86 -0.54 -10.70
N PRO A 108 2.90 -0.72 -11.61
CA PRO A 108 2.42 -2.06 -11.98
C PRO A 108 3.51 -2.98 -12.56
N THR A 109 4.59 -2.44 -13.10
CA THR A 109 5.71 -3.23 -13.64
C THR A 109 6.48 -3.98 -12.55
N LEU A 110 6.35 -3.53 -11.29
CA LEU A 110 6.99 -4.14 -10.11
C LEU A 110 6.11 -5.16 -9.39
N PHE A 111 4.87 -5.40 -9.86
CA PHE A 111 3.92 -6.28 -9.17
C PHE A 111 4.28 -7.76 -9.18
N GLU A 112 5.08 -8.20 -10.15
CA GLU A 112 5.56 -9.56 -10.29
C GLU A 112 7.08 -9.52 -10.35
N SER A 113 7.73 -9.45 -9.20
CA SER A 113 9.18 -9.20 -9.11
C SER A 113 9.88 -10.13 -8.13
N GLU A 114 11.14 -10.36 -8.40
CA GLU A 114 12.11 -11.00 -7.51
C GLU A 114 13.36 -10.13 -7.47
N GLY A 115 13.88 -9.85 -6.26
CA GLY A 115 15.06 -9.02 -6.09
C GLY A 115 15.84 -9.39 -4.83
N LYS A 116 17.07 -8.87 -4.72
CA LYS A 116 17.91 -9.02 -3.53
C LYS A 116 17.52 -7.98 -2.49
N ALA A 117 17.48 -8.37 -1.24
CA ALA A 117 17.22 -7.49 -0.11
C ALA A 117 18.44 -6.59 0.17
N VAL A 118 18.19 -5.30 0.34
CA VAL A 118 19.09 -4.32 0.95
C VAL A 118 18.48 -3.91 2.26
N VAL A 119 19.06 -4.38 3.37
CA VAL A 119 18.45 -4.32 4.70
C VAL A 119 18.97 -3.15 5.50
N PHE A 120 18.02 -2.43 6.10
CA PHE A 120 18.24 -1.40 7.13
C PHE A 120 17.60 -1.88 8.42
N LYS A 121 18.41 -2.01 9.47
CA LYS A 121 17.99 -2.60 10.75
C LYS A 121 17.16 -1.66 11.62
N SER A 122 17.19 -0.36 11.33
CA SER A 122 16.44 0.68 12.04
C SER A 122 16.32 1.94 11.18
N LEU A 123 15.50 2.90 11.63
CA LEU A 123 15.40 4.22 11.00
C LEU A 123 16.73 4.99 11.03
N GLU A 124 17.52 4.82 12.10
CA GLU A 124 18.85 5.42 12.20
C GLU A 124 19.82 4.83 11.18
N ASP A 125 19.86 3.50 11.05
CA ASP A 125 20.66 2.79 10.05
C ASP A 125 20.27 3.22 8.62
N LEU A 126 18.96 3.34 8.36
CA LEU A 126 18.44 3.86 7.10
C LEU A 126 18.95 5.29 6.83
N ALA A 127 18.78 6.19 7.79
CA ALA A 127 19.17 7.59 7.64
C ALA A 127 20.69 7.76 7.37
N ASN A 128 21.49 6.92 7.99
CA ASN A 128 22.96 6.96 7.84
C ASN A 128 23.46 6.37 6.52
N ARG A 129 22.75 5.38 5.96
CA ARG A 129 23.27 4.58 4.84
C ARG A 129 22.55 4.76 3.51
N ILE A 130 21.30 5.22 3.50
CA ILE A 130 20.50 5.22 2.26
C ILE A 130 21.12 6.03 1.12
N ASP A 131 21.83 7.11 1.46
CA ASP A 131 22.46 8.01 0.51
C ASP A 131 24.00 7.85 0.47
N ASP A 132 24.54 6.81 1.13
CA ASP A 132 25.97 6.48 1.06
C ASP A 132 26.33 6.11 -0.39
N PRO A 133 27.35 6.78 -1.00
CA PRO A 133 27.79 6.43 -2.34
C PRO A 133 28.29 4.98 -2.45
N ASP A 134 28.83 4.42 -1.38
CA ASP A 134 29.36 3.05 -1.33
C ASP A 134 28.27 1.99 -1.01
N LEU A 135 27.03 2.39 -0.75
CA LEU A 135 25.93 1.43 -0.56
C LEU A 135 25.76 0.57 -1.81
N GLU A 136 25.99 -0.73 -1.69
CA GLU A 136 25.74 -1.69 -2.76
C GLU A 136 24.23 -1.85 -2.95
N VAL A 137 23.67 -1.19 -3.97
CA VAL A 137 22.25 -1.24 -4.31
C VAL A 137 22.03 -0.98 -5.79
N GLU A 138 21.16 -1.77 -6.40
CA GLU A 138 20.75 -1.67 -7.80
C GLU A 138 19.25 -1.39 -7.93
N ALA A 139 18.80 -0.94 -9.10
CA ALA A 139 17.42 -0.51 -9.33
C ALA A 139 16.36 -1.61 -9.13
N HIS A 140 16.75 -2.88 -9.26
CA HIS A 140 15.86 -4.04 -9.08
C HIS A 140 15.97 -4.70 -7.70
N ASP A 141 16.81 -4.15 -6.81
CA ASP A 141 16.88 -4.61 -5.43
C ASP A 141 15.67 -4.16 -4.63
N ILE A 142 15.44 -4.85 -3.52
CA ILE A 142 14.31 -4.61 -2.62
C ILE A 142 14.84 -4.00 -1.33
N LEU A 143 14.41 -2.77 -1.02
CA LEU A 143 14.79 -2.12 0.22
C LEU A 143 13.93 -2.66 1.37
N VAL A 144 14.58 -3.10 2.45
CA VAL A 144 13.91 -3.68 3.63
C VAL A 144 14.26 -2.86 4.87
N LEU A 145 13.25 -2.27 5.50
CA LEU A 145 13.39 -1.59 6.80
C LEU A 145 12.79 -2.46 7.89
N GLN A 146 13.62 -2.88 8.83
CA GLN A 146 13.25 -3.66 10.01
C GLN A 146 13.03 -2.76 11.23
N ASN A 147 12.35 -3.29 12.25
CA ASN A 147 12.18 -2.67 13.58
C ASN A 147 11.57 -1.25 13.54
N ALA A 148 10.58 -1.06 12.70
CA ALA A 148 9.80 0.16 12.64
C ALA A 148 8.29 -0.08 12.89
N GLY A 149 7.94 -1.26 13.39
CA GLY A 149 6.58 -1.67 13.74
C GLY A 149 6.13 -1.19 15.13
N PRO A 150 4.91 -1.55 15.56
CA PRO A 150 4.29 -1.05 16.79
C PRO A 150 5.00 -1.44 18.07
N MET A 151 5.70 -2.59 18.11
CA MET A 151 6.41 -3.07 19.31
C MET A 151 7.90 -2.71 19.29
N SER A 152 8.38 -2.07 18.25
CA SER A 152 9.76 -1.58 18.17
C SER A 152 9.96 -0.32 19.03
N ASP A 153 11.22 -0.02 19.35
CA ASP A 153 11.58 1.23 20.05
C ASP A 153 11.14 2.48 19.27
N ALA A 154 11.01 2.36 17.94
CA ALA A 154 10.49 3.40 17.06
C ALA A 154 8.97 3.63 17.24
N ALA A 155 8.23 2.71 17.87
CA ALA A 155 6.80 2.79 18.16
C ALA A 155 5.94 3.12 16.93
N MET A 156 6.23 2.47 15.79
CA MET A 156 5.52 2.63 14.54
C MET A 156 5.40 4.09 14.09
N PRO A 157 6.51 4.82 13.94
CA PRO A 157 6.43 6.18 13.46
C PRO A 157 5.80 6.18 12.08
N GLU A 158 5.25 7.31 11.68
CA GLU A 158 4.89 7.49 10.28
C GLU A 158 6.18 7.57 9.46
N ALA A 159 6.76 6.41 9.19
CA ALA A 159 7.91 6.31 8.29
C ALA A 159 7.43 6.60 6.86
N GLY A 160 7.04 7.86 6.59
CA GLY A 160 6.83 8.37 5.24
C GLY A 160 8.11 8.27 4.41
N TYR A 161 9.04 7.40 4.82
CA TYR A 161 10.43 7.51 4.56
C TYR A 161 11.10 6.15 4.39
N LEU A 162 10.83 5.52 3.28
CA LEU A 162 11.78 4.60 2.70
C LEU A 162 12.14 5.20 1.34
N PRO A 163 13.04 6.18 1.27
CA PRO A 163 13.35 6.87 0.01
C PRO A 163 14.10 5.95 -0.94
N ILE A 164 14.03 6.26 -2.21
CA ILE A 164 14.94 5.69 -3.21
C ILE A 164 16.33 6.32 -2.99
N PRO A 165 17.43 5.53 -2.97
CA PRO A 165 18.79 6.06 -2.86
C PRO A 165 19.03 7.17 -3.88
N LYS A 166 19.62 8.31 -3.46
CA LYS A 166 19.84 9.47 -4.36
C LYS A 166 20.57 9.12 -5.63
N LYS A 167 21.58 8.24 -5.57
CA LYS A 167 22.33 7.83 -6.75
C LYS A 167 21.45 7.13 -7.80
N LEU A 168 20.47 6.33 -7.37
CA LEU A 168 19.53 5.68 -8.27
C LEU A 168 18.47 6.66 -8.78
N ALA A 169 17.97 7.54 -7.92
CA ALA A 169 17.04 8.59 -8.35
C ALA A 169 17.67 9.52 -9.39
N GLN A 170 18.93 9.90 -9.22
CA GLN A 170 19.69 10.69 -10.18
C GLN A 170 19.97 9.96 -11.51
N SER A 171 20.06 8.63 -11.50
CA SER A 171 20.14 7.81 -12.70
C SER A 171 18.80 7.55 -13.38
N GLY A 172 17.70 8.09 -12.85
CA GLY A 172 16.37 8.02 -13.44
C GLY A 172 15.46 6.94 -12.88
N VAL A 173 15.86 6.22 -11.82
CA VAL A 173 14.97 5.27 -11.11
C VAL A 173 13.87 6.04 -10.41
N LYS A 174 12.61 5.76 -10.76
CA LYS A 174 11.44 6.46 -10.23
C LYS A 174 10.74 5.71 -9.11
N ASP A 175 10.87 4.39 -9.08
CA ASP A 175 10.27 3.54 -8.06
C ASP A 175 11.12 2.29 -7.83
N MET A 176 11.01 1.71 -6.63
CA MET A 176 11.63 0.46 -6.20
C MET A 176 10.69 -0.24 -5.23
N ILE A 177 10.79 -1.56 -5.12
CA ILE A 177 10.08 -2.29 -4.07
C ILE A 177 10.70 -1.96 -2.72
N ARG A 178 9.85 -1.58 -1.78
CA ARG A 178 10.22 -1.24 -0.40
C ARG A 178 9.32 -2.01 0.55
N ILE A 179 9.89 -2.61 1.58
CA ILE A 179 9.18 -3.49 2.51
C ILE A 179 9.49 -3.07 3.94
N SER A 180 8.47 -2.96 4.79
CA SER A 180 8.65 -2.67 6.22
C SER A 180 7.45 -3.13 7.06
N ASP A 181 7.68 -3.30 8.35
CA ASP A 181 6.66 -3.42 9.40
C ASP A 181 6.08 -2.06 9.83
N ALA A 182 6.64 -0.96 9.32
CA ALA A 182 6.17 0.41 9.54
C ALA A 182 4.80 0.69 8.90
N ARG A 183 4.25 1.85 9.21
CA ARG A 183 3.17 2.50 8.47
C ARG A 183 3.69 3.69 7.67
N MET A 184 2.92 4.11 6.67
CA MET A 184 3.19 5.35 5.92
C MET A 184 1.95 6.22 5.83
N SER A 185 2.17 7.50 5.52
CA SER A 185 1.09 8.43 5.18
C SER A 185 0.27 7.93 3.99
N GLY A 186 -1.03 8.22 3.99
CA GLY A 186 -1.88 8.04 2.82
C GLY A 186 -1.38 8.77 1.57
N THR A 187 -0.52 9.79 1.76
CA THR A 187 0.12 10.56 0.69
C THR A 187 1.41 9.93 0.14
N ALA A 188 1.89 8.84 0.74
CA ALA A 188 3.06 8.13 0.22
C ALA A 188 2.78 7.51 -1.16
N TYR A 189 3.76 7.62 -2.06
CA TYR A 189 3.72 7.10 -3.42
C TYR A 189 4.83 6.09 -3.66
N GLY A 190 4.54 5.08 -4.46
CA GLY A 190 5.48 4.05 -4.90
C GLY A 190 5.08 2.64 -4.47
N THR A 191 5.89 1.66 -4.92
CA THR A 191 5.68 0.24 -4.66
C THR A 191 6.20 -0.13 -3.27
N ILE A 192 5.33 0.05 -2.26
CA ILE A 192 5.70 -0.08 -0.85
C ILE A 192 4.77 -1.08 -0.17
N VAL A 193 5.35 -2.13 0.42
CA VAL A 193 4.68 -3.13 1.24
C VAL A 193 4.89 -2.79 2.70
N LEU A 194 3.81 -2.59 3.42
CA LEU A 194 3.78 -2.10 4.80
C LEU A 194 3.03 -3.06 5.73
N HIS A 195 3.12 -2.77 7.04
CA HIS A 195 2.42 -3.55 8.06
C HIS A 195 2.76 -5.04 7.99
N VAL A 196 4.01 -5.37 7.62
CA VAL A 196 4.46 -6.77 7.60
C VAL A 196 4.25 -7.39 8.98
N THR A 197 3.51 -8.50 9.01
CA THR A 197 3.09 -9.13 10.27
C THR A 197 3.38 -10.64 10.23
N PRO A 198 3.99 -11.19 11.31
CA PRO A 198 4.49 -10.53 12.53
C PRO A 198 5.64 -9.55 12.24
N GLU A 199 5.71 -8.46 13.01
CA GLU A 199 6.76 -7.45 12.86
C GLU A 199 8.15 -7.96 13.33
N ALA A 200 9.22 -7.27 12.90
CA ALA A 200 10.58 -7.67 13.22
C ALA A 200 10.89 -7.69 14.73
N ALA A 201 10.40 -6.69 15.48
CA ALA A 201 10.68 -6.53 16.91
C ALA A 201 10.14 -7.68 17.79
N VAL A 202 9.15 -8.45 17.33
CA VAL A 202 8.61 -9.62 18.01
C VAL A 202 9.14 -10.94 17.41
N GLY A 203 10.19 -10.90 16.60
CA GLY A 203 10.78 -12.08 15.98
C GLY A 203 10.05 -12.57 14.74
N GLY A 204 9.27 -11.72 14.07
CA GLY A 204 8.65 -12.05 12.78
C GLY A 204 9.69 -12.30 11.68
N PRO A 205 9.31 -12.98 10.58
CA PRO A 205 10.23 -13.35 9.49
C PRO A 205 11.01 -12.17 8.90
N LEU A 206 10.44 -10.96 8.94
CA LEU A 206 11.14 -9.75 8.50
C LEU A 206 12.47 -9.53 9.25
N SER A 207 12.58 -9.95 10.52
CA SER A 207 13.80 -9.82 11.32
C SER A 207 14.94 -10.72 10.84
N LEU A 208 14.61 -11.80 10.14
CA LEU A 208 15.57 -12.79 9.65
C LEU A 208 16.22 -12.41 8.33
N VAL A 209 15.62 -11.45 7.60
CA VAL A 209 16.11 -11.01 6.29
C VAL A 209 17.50 -10.39 6.41
N LYS A 210 18.41 -10.86 5.58
CA LYS A 210 19.81 -10.40 5.48
C LYS A 210 20.06 -9.74 4.11
N ASN A 211 21.08 -8.89 4.03
CA ASN A 211 21.52 -8.36 2.74
C ASN A 211 21.84 -9.48 1.75
N GLY A 212 21.30 -9.37 0.55
CA GLY A 212 21.48 -10.34 -0.51
C GLY A 212 20.48 -11.48 -0.57
N ASP A 213 19.64 -11.66 0.47
CA ASP A 213 18.55 -12.63 0.45
C ASP A 213 17.57 -12.28 -0.67
N LYS A 214 17.02 -13.30 -1.30
CA LYS A 214 16.04 -13.10 -2.36
C LYS A 214 14.63 -13.00 -1.80
N ILE A 215 13.91 -11.98 -2.22
CA ILE A 215 12.50 -11.80 -1.92
C ILE A 215 11.71 -11.81 -3.22
N LYS A 216 10.58 -12.50 -3.21
CA LYS A 216 9.64 -12.55 -4.32
C LYS A 216 8.31 -11.93 -3.92
N ILE A 217 7.79 -11.06 -4.78
CA ILE A 217 6.45 -10.47 -4.64
C ILE A 217 5.60 -10.85 -5.86
N SER A 218 4.34 -11.20 -5.61
CA SER A 218 3.34 -11.40 -6.65
C SER A 218 2.01 -10.79 -6.19
N VAL A 219 1.65 -9.67 -6.75
CA VAL A 219 0.36 -9.02 -6.50
C VAL A 219 -0.78 -9.85 -7.08
N LYS A 220 -0.55 -10.51 -8.21
CA LYS A 220 -1.52 -11.42 -8.84
C LYS A 220 -1.85 -12.61 -7.93
N ASN A 221 -0.84 -13.24 -7.33
CA ASN A 221 -1.01 -14.37 -6.43
C ASN A 221 -1.19 -13.94 -4.97
N ARG A 222 -1.07 -12.63 -4.68
CA ARG A 222 -1.15 -12.05 -3.33
C ARG A 222 -0.12 -12.63 -2.39
N SER A 223 1.08 -12.86 -2.90
CA SER A 223 2.17 -13.45 -2.13
C SER A 223 3.35 -12.52 -1.97
N ILE A 224 4.07 -12.72 -0.85
CA ILE A 224 5.35 -12.12 -0.55
C ILE A 224 6.19 -13.15 0.21
N ASP A 225 7.27 -13.60 -0.41
CA ASP A 225 8.03 -14.74 0.08
C ASP A 225 9.51 -14.39 0.19
N LEU A 226 10.11 -14.81 1.29
CA LEU A 226 11.55 -14.86 1.50
C LEU A 226 12.05 -16.20 0.95
N LEU A 227 12.93 -16.16 -0.06
CA LEU A 227 13.43 -17.34 -0.76
C LEU A 227 14.76 -17.79 -0.13
N VAL A 228 14.69 -18.29 1.10
CA VAL A 228 15.78 -18.92 1.83
C VAL A 228 15.40 -20.36 2.21
N ASP A 229 16.35 -21.17 2.60
CA ASP A 229 16.07 -22.55 3.03
C ASP A 229 15.19 -22.53 4.30
N GLU A 230 14.21 -23.44 4.38
CA GLU A 230 13.28 -23.52 5.54
C GLU A 230 14.03 -23.63 6.88
N ALA A 231 15.19 -24.29 6.89
CA ALA A 231 16.03 -24.40 8.08
C ALA A 231 16.59 -23.04 8.59
N GLU A 232 16.61 -22.01 7.75
CA GLU A 232 17.01 -20.65 8.14
C GLU A 232 15.84 -19.84 8.74
N LEU A 233 14.60 -20.23 8.47
CA LEU A 233 13.40 -19.60 9.00
C LEU A 233 13.00 -20.12 10.39
N ASP A 234 13.49 -21.33 10.77
CA ASP A 234 13.17 -22.00 12.05
C ASP A 234 14.21 -21.71 13.16
N ASN A 235 15.24 -20.89 12.92
CA ASN A 235 16.26 -20.49 13.88
C ASN A 235 16.07 -19.04 14.35
#